data_4cae69d01bb121da84475d70df33e926
#
_entry.id   4cae69d01bb121da84475d70df33e926
#
_cell.length_a   1.000
_cell.length_b   1.000
_cell.length_c   1.000
_cell.angle_alpha   90.00
_cell.angle_beta   90.00
_cell.angle_gamma   90.00
#
_symmetry.space_group_name_H-M   'P 1'
#
loop_
_entity.id
_entity.type
_entity.pdbx_description
1 polymer ?
#
loop_
_entity_poly.entity_id
_entity_poly.type
_entity_poly.pdbx_seq_one_letter_code
_entity_poly.pdbx_strand_id
1 'polypeptide(L)'
;KYARIMQDELGFVYGPYNNYTDFAPVNEFWTPDLIARTSDNQLQSAWMRCYAPKPARAVEYCARLAPIIQSKFHFSTAYCDVHTAVAPWHRVDYDARVPGAGSFSAVFYLYGEIMLHQKKAWNGPVYSEGNHHSFYSGLTDGNYGQDQAYRPAENPWLVDFDLRRMHDLCCNFGMGNPEMFYANRDPDLSTPAQQEAWI
;
A
#
# COMPACT_ATOMS: atom_id res chain seq x y z
N LYS A 1 -9.84 12.49 -17.95
CA LYS A 1 -9.38 13.88 -18.21
C LYS A 1 -8.02 14.15 -17.57
N TYR A 2 -7.88 14.00 -16.22
CA TYR A 2 -6.63 14.31 -15.52
C TYR A 2 -5.46 13.44 -15.99
N ALA A 3 -5.63 12.13 -16.13
CA ALA A 3 -4.58 11.23 -16.59
C ALA A 3 -3.99 11.68 -17.94
N ARG A 4 -4.85 12.08 -18.87
CA ARG A 4 -4.41 12.60 -20.18
C ARG A 4 -3.60 13.89 -20.03
N ILE A 5 -4.08 14.84 -19.24
CA ILE A 5 -3.36 16.12 -19.05
C ILE A 5 -1.98 15.85 -18.44
N MET A 6 -1.92 15.03 -17.38
CA MET A 6 -0.67 14.75 -16.70
C MET A 6 0.35 14.04 -17.60
N GLN A 7 -0.11 13.09 -18.41
CA GLN A 7 0.78 12.25 -19.21
C GLN A 7 1.06 12.83 -20.60
N ASP A 8 0.00 13.23 -21.33
CA ASP A 8 0.12 13.60 -22.73
C ASP A 8 0.53 15.08 -22.90
N GLU A 9 0.07 15.96 -22.01
CA GLU A 9 0.32 17.40 -22.11
C GLU A 9 1.51 17.84 -21.25
N LEU A 10 1.67 17.27 -20.06
CA LEU A 10 2.73 17.65 -19.10
C LEU A 10 3.91 16.68 -19.06
N GLY A 11 3.79 15.50 -19.67
CA GLY A 11 4.88 14.51 -19.73
C GLY A 11 5.22 13.83 -18.42
N PHE A 12 4.32 13.84 -17.42
CA PHE A 12 4.52 13.16 -16.14
C PHE A 12 4.05 11.71 -16.21
N VAL A 13 4.70 10.83 -15.45
CA VAL A 13 4.09 9.56 -15.09
C VAL A 13 2.93 9.81 -14.12
N TYR A 14 1.81 9.14 -14.34
CA TYR A 14 0.61 9.36 -13.55
C TYR A 14 -0.15 8.06 -13.35
N GLY A 15 -0.58 7.79 -12.12
CA GLY A 15 -1.22 6.53 -11.79
C GLY A 15 -2.14 6.59 -10.58
N PRO A 16 -2.83 5.50 -10.30
CA PRO A 16 -3.75 5.42 -9.18
C PRO A 16 -2.99 5.20 -7.86
N TYR A 17 -3.59 5.66 -6.79
CA TYR A 17 -3.45 5.04 -5.48
C TYR A 17 -4.26 3.74 -5.46
N ASN A 18 -3.69 2.68 -4.93
CA ASN A 18 -4.41 1.45 -4.66
C ASN A 18 -3.86 0.75 -3.41
N ASN A 19 -4.70 -0.08 -2.81
CA ASN A 19 -4.40 -0.77 -1.56
C ASN A 19 -5.19 -2.08 -1.55
N TYR A 20 -4.50 -3.19 -1.36
CA TYR A 20 -5.08 -4.54 -1.33
C TYR A 20 -4.99 -5.18 0.07
N THR A 21 -4.69 -4.39 1.10
CA THR A 21 -4.61 -4.87 2.48
C THR A 21 -5.69 -4.32 3.39
N ASP A 22 -6.23 -3.14 3.09
CA ASP A 22 -7.23 -2.48 3.93
C ASP A 22 -8.64 -2.70 3.36
N PHE A 23 -9.19 -3.88 3.62
CA PHE A 23 -10.45 -4.30 3.04
C PHE A 23 -11.61 -4.05 4.00
N ALA A 24 -12.44 -3.06 3.67
CA ALA A 24 -13.55 -2.65 4.51
C ALA A 24 -14.78 -3.56 4.36
N PRO A 25 -15.52 -3.85 5.45
CA PRO A 25 -16.74 -4.65 5.39
C PRO A 25 -17.87 -4.10 4.52
N VAL A 26 -17.82 -2.81 4.20
CA VAL A 26 -18.77 -2.16 3.29
C VAL A 26 -18.54 -2.48 1.82
N ASN A 27 -17.40 -3.10 1.47
CA ASN A 27 -17.13 -3.50 0.11
C ASN A 27 -18.03 -4.66 -0.31
N GLU A 28 -18.60 -4.58 -1.51
CA GLU A 28 -19.54 -5.60 -2.04
C GLU A 28 -18.98 -7.02 -2.12
N PHE A 29 -17.63 -7.14 -2.22
CA PHE A 29 -16.94 -8.43 -2.28
C PHE A 29 -16.46 -8.92 -0.91
N TRP A 30 -16.71 -8.17 0.16
CA TRP A 30 -16.25 -8.55 1.47
C TRP A 30 -17.00 -9.77 2.02
N THR A 31 -16.25 -10.75 2.45
CA THR A 31 -16.75 -11.87 3.24
C THR A 31 -15.71 -12.27 4.29
N PRO A 32 -16.10 -12.82 5.44
CA PRO A 32 -15.14 -13.30 6.44
C PRO A 32 -14.16 -14.37 5.92
N ASP A 33 -14.54 -15.11 4.88
CA ASP A 33 -13.70 -16.16 4.29
C ASP A 33 -12.58 -15.60 3.40
N LEU A 34 -12.70 -14.36 2.94
CA LEU A 34 -11.65 -13.65 2.22
C LEU A 34 -10.54 -13.13 3.12
N ILE A 35 -10.83 -13.00 4.42
CA ILE A 35 -9.94 -12.35 5.36
C ILE A 35 -8.96 -13.38 5.96
N ALA A 36 -7.69 -12.97 6.07
CA ALA A 36 -6.65 -13.75 6.71
C ALA A 36 -7.00 -14.04 8.17
N ARG A 37 -6.55 -15.18 8.66
CA ARG A 37 -6.74 -15.59 10.07
C ARG A 37 -5.46 -15.35 10.86
N THR A 38 -5.65 -14.89 12.07
CA THR A 38 -4.60 -14.87 13.11
C THR A 38 -4.38 -16.29 13.64
N SER A 39 -3.31 -16.49 14.42
CA SER A 39 -3.00 -17.79 15.01
C SER A 39 -4.06 -18.33 15.98
N ASP A 40 -4.88 -17.46 16.52
CA ASP A 40 -6.04 -17.80 17.39
C ASP A 40 -7.36 -17.83 16.59
N ASN A 41 -7.26 -17.91 15.26
CA ASN A 41 -8.38 -18.02 14.32
C ASN A 41 -9.34 -16.82 14.29
N GLN A 42 -8.90 -15.65 14.72
CA GLN A 42 -9.68 -14.42 14.55
C GLN A 42 -9.45 -13.82 13.15
N LEU A 43 -10.32 -12.91 12.72
CA LEU A 43 -10.09 -12.13 11.51
C LEU A 43 -8.93 -11.17 11.73
N GLN A 44 -7.95 -11.18 10.81
CA GLN A 44 -6.82 -10.29 10.91
C GLN A 44 -7.25 -8.85 10.60
N SER A 45 -7.08 -7.95 11.56
CA SER A 45 -7.35 -6.53 11.39
C SER A 45 -6.28 -5.87 10.50
N ALA A 46 -6.67 -4.81 9.81
CA ALA A 46 -5.82 -3.91 9.05
C ALA A 46 -5.99 -2.46 9.55
N TRP A 47 -5.96 -1.47 8.66
CA TRP A 47 -6.13 -0.08 9.09
C TRP A 47 -7.55 0.20 9.57
N MET A 48 -7.69 0.87 10.71
CA MET A 48 -8.97 1.27 11.31
C MET A 48 -10.02 0.15 11.26
N ARG A 49 -11.15 0.33 10.62
CA ARG A 49 -12.26 -0.63 10.53
C ARG A 49 -12.11 -1.63 9.39
N CYS A 50 -10.90 -1.80 8.86
CA CYS A 50 -10.60 -2.70 7.76
C CYS A 50 -9.99 -4.01 8.26
N TYR A 51 -9.96 -4.99 7.38
CA TYR A 51 -9.38 -6.30 7.60
C TYR A 51 -8.40 -6.65 6.47
N ALA A 52 -7.37 -7.42 6.80
CA ALA A 52 -6.40 -7.86 5.81
C ALA A 52 -6.94 -9.05 5.01
N PRO A 53 -7.09 -8.94 3.69
CA PRO A 53 -7.41 -10.09 2.86
C PRO A 53 -6.30 -11.15 2.95
N LYS A 54 -6.66 -12.41 2.73
CA LYS A 54 -5.68 -13.45 2.48
C LYS A 54 -4.76 -13.01 1.34
N PRO A 55 -3.44 -13.12 1.47
CA PRO A 55 -2.51 -12.60 0.44
C PRO A 55 -2.79 -13.11 -0.97
N ALA A 56 -3.16 -14.40 -1.12
CA ALA A 56 -3.54 -14.96 -2.42
C ALA A 56 -4.80 -14.29 -3.01
N ARG A 57 -5.77 -13.92 -2.18
CA ARG A 57 -6.96 -13.20 -2.63
C ARG A 57 -6.65 -11.78 -3.05
N ALA A 58 -5.74 -11.12 -2.34
CA ALA A 58 -5.23 -9.81 -2.74
C ALA A 58 -4.59 -9.85 -4.15
N VAL A 59 -3.79 -10.88 -4.45
CA VAL A 59 -3.23 -11.11 -5.80
C VAL A 59 -4.34 -11.28 -6.84
N GLU A 60 -5.33 -12.12 -6.58
CA GLU A 60 -6.47 -12.36 -7.50
C GLU A 60 -7.22 -11.04 -7.81
N TYR A 61 -7.48 -10.22 -6.79
CA TYR A 61 -8.11 -8.90 -6.98
C TYR A 61 -7.25 -7.98 -7.82
N CYS A 62 -5.95 -7.89 -7.53
CA CYS A 62 -5.03 -7.06 -8.30
C CYS A 62 -4.97 -7.51 -9.76
N ALA A 63 -4.78 -8.80 -10.00
CA ALA A 63 -4.69 -9.38 -11.34
C ALA A 63 -5.95 -9.12 -12.18
N ARG A 64 -7.12 -9.10 -11.54
CA ARG A 64 -8.41 -8.82 -12.19
C ARG A 64 -8.63 -7.32 -12.41
N LEU A 65 -8.37 -6.49 -11.39
CA LEU A 65 -8.76 -5.08 -11.40
C LEU A 65 -7.77 -4.21 -12.18
N ALA A 66 -6.47 -4.46 -12.07
CA ALA A 66 -5.47 -3.61 -12.70
C ALA A 66 -5.64 -3.48 -14.23
N PRO A 67 -5.89 -4.56 -15.00
CA PRO A 67 -6.17 -4.43 -16.44
C PRO A 67 -7.46 -3.65 -16.74
N ILE A 68 -8.50 -3.80 -15.92
CA ILE A 68 -9.77 -3.08 -16.10
C ILE A 68 -9.56 -1.58 -15.89
N ILE A 69 -8.83 -1.21 -14.85
CA ILE A 69 -8.50 0.18 -14.54
C ILE A 69 -7.64 0.76 -15.66
N GLN A 70 -6.62 0.02 -16.12
CA GLN A 70 -5.76 0.44 -17.21
C GLN A 70 -6.53 0.72 -18.50
N SER A 71 -7.46 -0.15 -18.85
CA SER A 71 -8.28 0.04 -20.05
C SER A 71 -9.13 1.31 -20.02
N LYS A 72 -9.48 1.81 -18.84
CA LYS A 72 -10.29 3.02 -18.65
C LYS A 72 -9.47 4.30 -18.57
N PHE A 73 -8.31 4.24 -17.95
CA PHE A 73 -7.58 5.45 -17.54
C PHE A 73 -6.20 5.60 -18.18
N HIS A 74 -5.63 4.53 -18.72
CA HIS A 74 -4.32 4.53 -19.39
C HIS A 74 -3.20 5.10 -18.51
N PHE A 75 -3.10 4.62 -17.29
CA PHE A 75 -2.07 5.02 -16.36
C PHE A 75 -0.68 4.51 -16.77
N SER A 76 0.37 5.19 -16.32
CA SER A 76 1.78 4.85 -16.59
C SER A 76 2.59 4.52 -15.34
N THR A 77 1.97 4.52 -14.17
CA THR A 77 2.57 4.15 -12.88
C THR A 77 1.47 3.75 -11.91
N ALA A 78 1.85 3.28 -10.72
CA ALA A 78 0.94 3.11 -9.59
C ALA A 78 1.66 3.36 -8.26
N TYR A 79 0.91 3.79 -7.27
CA TYR A 79 1.28 3.71 -5.87
C TYR A 79 0.43 2.65 -5.19
N CYS A 80 1.09 1.61 -4.67
CA CYS A 80 0.46 0.51 -3.95
C CYS A 80 0.78 0.61 -2.47
N ASP A 81 -0.18 1.08 -1.71
CA ASP A 81 -0.04 1.41 -0.30
C ASP A 81 0.09 0.18 0.60
N VAL A 82 0.70 0.34 1.76
CA VAL A 82 0.82 -0.62 2.86
C VAL A 82 1.72 -1.83 2.59
N HIS A 83 1.70 -2.43 1.41
CA HIS A 83 2.30 -3.76 1.14
C HIS A 83 3.79 -3.87 1.49
N THR A 84 4.54 -2.78 1.42
CA THR A 84 5.95 -2.75 1.83
C THR A 84 6.19 -2.01 3.14
N ALA A 85 5.15 -1.44 3.75
CA ALA A 85 5.22 -0.80 5.06
C ALA A 85 5.06 -1.78 6.20
N VAL A 86 4.23 -2.79 6.04
CA VAL A 86 4.00 -3.81 7.05
C VAL A 86 4.93 -5.00 6.81
N ALA A 87 5.61 -5.43 7.86
CA ALA A 87 6.48 -6.60 7.79
C ALA A 87 5.69 -7.85 7.36
N PRO A 88 6.23 -8.69 6.45
CA PRO A 88 5.52 -9.86 5.94
C PRO A 88 5.02 -10.81 7.03
N TRP A 89 5.78 -10.95 8.13
CA TRP A 89 5.37 -11.80 9.25
C TRP A 89 4.17 -11.29 10.03
N HIS A 90 3.79 -10.02 9.89
CA HIS A 90 2.57 -9.47 10.50
C HIS A 90 1.31 -9.72 9.66
N ARG A 91 1.47 -10.21 8.44
CA ARG A 91 0.38 -10.50 7.50
C ARG A 91 0.23 -11.99 7.20
N VAL A 92 0.87 -12.84 7.97
CA VAL A 92 0.76 -14.30 7.83
C VAL A 92 -0.70 -14.72 8.03
N ASP A 93 -1.21 -15.48 7.07
CA ASP A 93 -2.51 -16.12 7.18
C ASP A 93 -2.36 -17.50 7.83
N TYR A 94 -3.09 -17.76 8.89
CA TYR A 94 -3.10 -19.05 9.60
C TYR A 94 -4.26 -19.95 9.20
N ASP A 95 -5.02 -19.62 8.16
CA ASP A 95 -6.07 -20.49 7.65
C ASP A 95 -5.46 -21.72 6.96
N ALA A 96 -5.48 -22.86 7.63
CA ALA A 96 -4.86 -24.10 7.14
C ALA A 96 -5.45 -24.60 5.79
N ARG A 97 -6.56 -24.03 5.32
CA ARG A 97 -7.14 -24.33 4.01
C ARG A 97 -6.38 -23.65 2.87
N VAL A 98 -5.50 -22.70 3.18
CA VAL A 98 -4.80 -21.90 2.19
C VAL A 98 -3.36 -22.41 2.05
N PRO A 99 -2.85 -22.67 0.83
CA PRO A 99 -1.47 -23.02 0.62
C PRO A 99 -0.52 -21.94 1.16
N GLY A 100 0.52 -22.33 1.90
CA GLY A 100 1.46 -21.40 2.52
C GLY A 100 0.99 -20.80 3.84
N ALA A 101 -0.12 -21.26 4.41
CA ALA A 101 -0.57 -20.86 5.73
C ALA A 101 0.53 -21.03 6.78
N GLY A 102 0.63 -20.05 7.68
CA GLY A 102 1.66 -20.02 8.73
C GLY A 102 3.06 -19.59 8.26
N SER A 103 3.23 -19.24 6.98
CA SER A 103 4.52 -18.87 6.41
C SER A 103 4.59 -17.41 5.98
N PHE A 104 5.56 -16.65 6.50
CA PHE A 104 5.78 -15.27 6.05
C PHE A 104 6.33 -15.20 4.61
N SER A 105 7.05 -16.25 4.16
CA SER A 105 7.56 -16.28 2.80
C SER A 105 6.44 -16.33 1.76
N ALA A 106 5.31 -16.97 2.09
CA ALA A 106 4.11 -16.92 1.25
C ALA A 106 3.58 -15.49 1.10
N VAL A 107 3.52 -14.72 2.18
CA VAL A 107 3.12 -13.31 2.14
C VAL A 107 4.07 -12.50 1.27
N PHE A 108 5.37 -12.66 1.47
CA PHE A 108 6.39 -11.97 0.70
C PHE A 108 6.26 -12.22 -0.80
N TYR A 109 6.16 -13.47 -1.23
CA TYR A 109 6.01 -13.80 -2.65
C TYR A 109 4.71 -13.27 -3.24
N LEU A 110 3.60 -13.43 -2.54
CA LEU A 110 2.29 -12.98 -3.03
C LEU A 110 2.20 -11.45 -3.11
N TYR A 111 2.77 -10.73 -2.15
CA TYR A 111 2.84 -9.27 -2.25
C TYR A 111 3.77 -8.80 -3.37
N GLY A 112 4.85 -9.54 -3.63
CA GLY A 112 5.69 -9.33 -4.81
C GLY A 112 4.91 -9.52 -6.11
N GLU A 113 4.05 -10.54 -6.19
CA GLU A 113 3.17 -10.76 -7.35
C GLU A 113 2.20 -9.59 -7.59
N ILE A 114 1.67 -8.98 -6.53
CA ILE A 114 0.84 -7.77 -6.66
C ILE A 114 1.61 -6.66 -7.38
N MET A 115 2.88 -6.43 -7.00
CA MET A 115 3.71 -5.43 -7.65
C MET A 115 3.95 -5.76 -9.13
N LEU A 116 4.25 -7.02 -9.45
CA LEU A 116 4.46 -7.47 -10.82
C LEU A 116 3.19 -7.38 -11.68
N HIS A 117 2.02 -7.70 -11.14
CA HIS A 117 0.75 -7.53 -11.85
C HIS A 117 0.48 -6.06 -12.18
N GLN A 118 0.78 -5.16 -11.26
CA GLN A 118 0.65 -3.73 -11.50
C GLN A 118 1.65 -3.24 -12.55
N LYS A 119 2.94 -3.58 -12.43
CA LYS A 119 3.96 -3.25 -13.44
C LYS A 119 3.52 -3.69 -14.83
N LYS A 120 3.02 -4.90 -14.94
CA LYS A 120 2.52 -5.45 -16.22
C LYS A 120 1.32 -4.68 -16.75
N ALA A 121 0.38 -4.30 -15.87
CA ALA A 121 -0.82 -3.59 -16.27
C ALA A 121 -0.53 -2.16 -16.74
N TRP A 122 0.29 -1.43 -15.98
CA TRP A 122 0.60 -0.01 -16.27
C TRP A 122 1.73 0.15 -17.28
N ASN A 123 2.52 -0.88 -17.52
CA ASN A 123 3.75 -0.84 -18.31
C ASN A 123 4.70 0.26 -17.80
N GLY A 124 4.85 0.38 -16.49
CA GLY A 124 5.62 1.44 -15.84
C GLY A 124 5.95 1.12 -14.40
N PRO A 125 6.64 2.05 -13.71
CA PRO A 125 7.11 1.85 -12.36
C PRO A 125 5.96 1.70 -11.36
N VAL A 126 6.20 0.92 -10.30
CA VAL A 126 5.29 0.75 -9.16
C VAL A 126 6.00 1.14 -7.89
N TYR A 127 5.40 2.07 -7.18
CA TYR A 127 5.86 2.56 -5.89
C TYR A 127 4.99 1.98 -4.77
N SER A 128 5.55 1.88 -3.58
CA SER A 128 4.81 1.41 -2.41
C SER A 128 5.19 2.21 -1.17
N GLU A 129 4.51 1.96 -0.07
CA GLU A 129 4.80 2.59 1.22
C GLU A 129 6.06 1.96 1.84
N GLY A 130 6.96 2.81 2.36
CA GLY A 130 8.23 2.36 2.93
C GLY A 130 8.10 1.76 4.33
N ASN A 131 9.12 1.23 4.86
CA ASN A 131 9.61 0.70 6.14
C ASN A 131 10.19 -0.71 5.99
N HIS A 132 9.55 -1.62 5.26
CA HIS A 132 10.04 -2.97 4.99
C HIS A 132 10.35 -3.19 3.49
N HIS A 133 10.55 -2.10 2.77
CA HIS A 133 10.82 -2.09 1.32
C HIS A 133 12.08 -2.86 0.93
N SER A 134 13.05 -3.00 1.84
CA SER A 134 14.28 -3.78 1.57
C SER A 134 13.99 -5.24 1.19
N PHE A 135 12.90 -5.83 1.68
CA PHE A 135 12.47 -7.16 1.25
C PHE A 135 11.99 -7.20 -0.20
N TYR A 136 11.52 -6.07 -0.72
CA TYR A 136 10.91 -5.98 -2.04
C TYR A 136 11.79 -5.28 -3.08
N SER A 137 13.08 -5.16 -2.81
CA SER A 137 14.07 -4.61 -3.75
C SER A 137 14.05 -5.39 -5.07
N GLY A 138 13.90 -4.67 -6.19
CA GLY A 138 13.72 -5.25 -7.52
C GLY A 138 12.26 -5.62 -7.86
N LEU A 139 11.36 -5.65 -6.90
CA LEU A 139 9.92 -5.85 -7.12
C LEU A 139 9.16 -4.53 -7.16
N THR A 140 9.52 -3.57 -6.30
CA THR A 140 9.08 -2.17 -6.39
C THR A 140 10.18 -1.33 -7.05
N ASP A 141 9.79 -0.23 -7.67
CA ASP A 141 10.70 0.72 -8.31
C ASP A 141 11.03 1.91 -7.40
N GLY A 142 10.30 2.05 -6.30
CA GLY A 142 10.53 3.05 -5.28
C GLY A 142 9.57 2.89 -4.11
N ASN A 143 9.85 3.60 -3.04
CA ASN A 143 9.06 3.56 -1.84
C ASN A 143 8.92 4.94 -1.22
N TYR A 144 7.82 5.13 -0.52
CA TYR A 144 7.54 6.32 0.24
C TYR A 144 8.17 6.17 1.63
N GLY A 145 9.19 6.96 1.93
CA GLY A 145 9.88 6.88 3.23
C GLY A 145 9.07 7.51 4.34
N GLN A 146 8.74 6.73 5.37
CA GLN A 146 7.95 7.17 6.53
C GLN A 146 8.75 7.28 7.83
N ASP A 147 10.04 7.01 7.81
CA ASP A 147 10.88 7.01 9.00
C ASP A 147 11.09 8.41 9.63
N GLN A 148 10.49 9.40 9.05
CA GLN A 148 10.57 10.80 9.46
C GLN A 148 9.85 11.11 10.78
N ALA A 149 9.00 10.22 11.24
CA ALA A 149 8.29 10.37 12.52
C ALA A 149 9.22 10.42 13.74
N TYR A 150 10.45 9.95 13.59
CA TYR A 150 11.42 9.84 14.68
C TYR A 150 12.56 10.85 14.61
N ARG A 151 12.39 11.94 13.88
CA ARG A 151 13.42 12.99 13.78
C ARG A 151 13.73 13.56 15.15
N PRO A 152 15.03 13.69 15.52
CA PRO A 152 15.41 14.43 16.71
C PRO A 152 14.93 15.89 16.61
N ALA A 153 14.35 16.41 17.68
CA ALA A 153 13.85 17.79 17.70
C ALA A 153 14.96 18.81 17.45
N GLU A 154 16.16 18.53 17.96
CA GLU A 154 17.36 19.35 17.85
C GLU A 154 18.06 19.27 16.48
N ASN A 155 17.79 18.21 15.73
CA ASN A 155 18.33 18.07 14.38
C ASN A 155 17.37 17.27 13.47
N PRO A 156 16.30 17.90 13.01
CA PRO A 156 15.26 17.21 12.23
C PRO A 156 15.75 16.74 10.85
N TRP A 157 16.88 17.22 10.36
CA TRP A 157 17.42 16.87 9.05
C TRP A 157 18.37 15.67 9.06
N LEU A 158 18.85 15.28 10.24
CA LEU A 158 19.85 14.22 10.37
C LEU A 158 19.31 12.88 9.88
N VAL A 159 18.10 12.55 10.26
CA VAL A 159 17.44 11.28 9.89
C VAL A 159 17.27 11.20 8.39
N ASP A 160 16.80 12.26 7.74
CA ASP A 160 16.64 12.29 6.28
C ASP A 160 17.97 12.09 5.55
N PHE A 161 19.01 12.71 6.06
CA PHE A 161 20.34 12.57 5.46
C PHE A 161 20.87 11.14 5.58
N ASP A 162 20.72 10.54 6.74
CA ASP A 162 21.18 9.18 6.98
C ASP A 162 20.34 8.14 6.21
N LEU A 163 19.04 8.32 6.12
CA LEU A 163 18.16 7.49 5.29
C LEU A 163 18.54 7.56 3.81
N ARG A 164 18.83 8.72 3.27
CA ARG A 164 19.30 8.88 1.89
C ARG A 164 20.61 8.14 1.64
N ARG A 165 21.50 8.09 2.60
CA ARG A 165 22.75 7.33 2.49
C ARG A 165 22.53 5.83 2.51
N MET A 166 21.51 5.37 3.21
CA MET A 166 21.17 3.95 3.33
C MET A 166 20.29 3.44 2.19
N HIS A 167 19.48 4.32 1.59
CA HIS A 167 18.39 3.95 0.67
C HIS A 167 18.37 4.77 -0.62
N ASP A 168 19.51 5.26 -1.06
CA ASP A 168 19.65 6.16 -2.21
C ASP A 168 19.16 5.57 -3.55
N LEU A 169 19.04 4.25 -3.64
CA LEU A 169 18.66 3.56 -4.88
C LEU A 169 17.16 3.30 -5.03
N CYS A 170 16.39 3.30 -3.96
CA CYS A 170 14.99 2.84 -4.04
C CYS A 170 13.99 3.60 -3.16
N CYS A 171 14.40 4.67 -2.49
CA CYS A 171 13.53 5.38 -1.56
C CYS A 171 13.20 6.80 -2.03
N ASN A 172 11.96 7.19 -1.84
CA ASN A 172 11.51 8.56 -2.00
C ASN A 172 11.48 9.26 -0.64
N PHE A 173 12.37 10.21 -0.43
CA PHE A 173 12.51 10.97 0.81
C PHE A 173 11.81 12.33 0.67
N GLY A 174 10.55 12.37 0.54
CA GLY A 174 9.89 13.62 0.26
C GLY A 174 8.65 13.92 1.09
N MET A 175 8.42 13.19 2.14
CA MET A 175 7.17 13.35 2.90
C MET A 175 6.99 14.70 3.58
N GLY A 176 8.05 15.45 3.81
CA GLY A 176 7.94 16.69 4.55
C GLY A 176 7.51 16.48 6.01
N ASN A 177 6.84 17.45 6.58
CA ASN A 177 6.36 17.33 7.96
C ASN A 177 5.17 16.35 8.04
N PRO A 178 5.25 15.26 8.82
CA PRO A 178 4.13 14.35 9.02
C PRO A 178 2.84 15.04 9.48
N GLU A 179 2.93 16.12 10.22
CA GLU A 179 1.78 16.91 10.65
C GLU A 179 0.98 17.47 9.47
N MET A 180 1.62 17.75 8.35
CA MET A 180 0.92 18.21 7.15
C MET A 180 -0.02 17.15 6.56
N PHE A 181 0.36 15.87 6.68
CA PHE A 181 -0.47 14.75 6.21
C PHE A 181 -1.52 14.34 7.21
N TYR A 182 -1.23 14.53 8.48
CA TYR A 182 -2.05 14.02 9.56
C TYR A 182 -2.65 15.12 10.44
N ALA A 183 -2.68 16.34 9.95
CA ALA A 183 -3.28 17.49 10.67
C ALA A 183 -4.72 17.21 11.13
N ASN A 184 -5.43 16.36 10.39
CA ASN A 184 -6.79 15.94 10.69
C ASN A 184 -6.88 14.45 10.99
N ARG A 185 -5.91 13.90 11.71
CA ARG A 185 -5.84 12.46 12.03
C ARG A 185 -7.10 11.86 12.57
N ASP A 186 -7.73 12.63 13.44
CA ASP A 186 -8.95 12.22 14.13
C ASP A 186 -10.05 13.23 13.81
N PRO A 187 -10.52 13.28 12.55
CA PRO A 187 -11.64 14.15 12.24
C PRO A 187 -12.80 13.75 13.14
N ASP A 188 -13.46 14.74 13.71
CA ASP A 188 -14.69 14.48 14.43
C ASP A 188 -15.75 14.02 13.42
N LEU A 189 -15.97 12.74 13.36
CA LEU A 189 -16.97 12.08 12.50
C LEU A 189 -18.22 11.70 13.31
N SER A 190 -18.48 12.38 14.41
CA SER A 190 -19.62 12.06 15.30
C SER A 190 -20.98 12.39 14.68
N THR A 191 -21.01 13.26 13.69
CA THR A 191 -22.26 13.66 13.02
C THR A 191 -22.25 13.30 11.53
N PRO A 192 -23.41 13.03 10.90
CA PRO A 192 -23.52 12.78 9.47
C PRO A 192 -22.91 13.90 8.60
N ALA A 193 -23.10 15.16 9.00
CA ALA A 193 -22.57 16.30 8.27
C ALA A 193 -21.03 16.34 8.28
N GLN A 194 -20.40 15.95 9.39
CA GLN A 194 -18.94 15.83 9.47
C GLN A 194 -18.43 14.65 8.64
N GLN A 195 -19.18 13.55 8.60
CA GLN A 195 -18.87 12.40 7.76
C GLN A 195 -18.96 12.76 6.27
N GLU A 196 -20.00 13.48 5.87
CA GLU A 196 -20.19 13.93 4.50
C GLU A 196 -19.12 14.96 4.06
N ALA A 197 -18.71 15.85 4.94
CA ALA A 197 -17.67 16.84 4.67
C ALA A 197 -16.26 16.21 4.54
N TRP A 198 -16.06 14.99 5.02
CA TRP A 198 -14.79 14.26 4.95
C TRP A 198 -14.64 13.47 3.65
N ILE A 199 -15.70 13.11 2.97
CA ILE A 199 -15.71 12.40 1.68
C ILE A 199 -15.48 13.38 0.53
#